data_972491d5cb295b1d3f41f973f3f9e6b7
#
_entry.id   972491d5cb295b1d3f41f973f3f9e6b7
#
_cell.length_a   1.000
_cell.length_b   1.000
_cell.length_c   1.000
_cell.angle_alpha   90.00
_cell.angle_beta   90.00
_cell.angle_gamma   90.00
#
_symmetry.space_group_name_H-M   'P 1'
#
loop_
_entity.id
_entity.type
_entity.pdbx_description
1 polymer ?
#
loop_
_entity_poly.entity_id
_entity_poly.type
_entity_poly.pdbx_seq_one_letter_code
_entity_poly.pdbx_strand_id
1 'polypeptide(L)'
;MINKDRVDYSFKTGRIVEDRWKSIYPESIKSSRKDDMEKHIDFYIGNKSVDVKGNNAPHQIWLEIKNVRGDKGWIYGEATHIAFDFPEMRGFVVLEREKLKDYIAA
;
A
#
# COMPACT_ATOMS: atom_id res chain seq x y z
N MET A 1 23.38 9.16 6.94
CA MET A 1 23.65 9.06 5.49
C MET A 1 22.66 8.10 4.85
N ILE A 2 21.96 8.54 3.81
CA ILE A 2 21.01 7.68 3.13
C ILE A 2 21.78 6.67 2.28
N ASN A 3 21.51 5.39 2.49
CA ASN A 3 22.11 4.35 1.69
C ASN A 3 21.43 4.33 0.31
N LYS A 4 22.19 4.68 -0.72
CA LYS A 4 21.71 4.75 -2.10
C LYS A 4 21.14 3.43 -2.59
N ASP A 5 21.78 2.32 -2.25
CA ASP A 5 21.32 0.99 -2.65
C ASP A 5 19.96 0.66 -2.03
N ARG A 6 19.73 1.11 -0.82
CA ARG A 6 18.45 0.91 -0.12
C ARG A 6 17.33 1.70 -0.77
N VAL A 7 17.60 2.93 -1.21
CA VAL A 7 16.62 3.77 -1.91
C VAL A 7 16.24 3.15 -3.25
N ASP A 8 17.24 2.73 -4.03
CA ASP A 8 17.01 2.08 -5.31
C ASP A 8 16.22 0.78 -5.16
N TYR A 9 16.53 0.01 -4.13
CA TYR A 9 15.80 -1.23 -3.83
C TYR A 9 14.33 -0.94 -3.51
N SER A 10 14.04 0.11 -2.73
CA SER A 10 12.67 0.47 -2.35
C SER A 10 11.84 0.89 -3.57
N PHE A 11 12.39 1.69 -4.48
CA PHE A 11 11.70 2.08 -5.71
C PHE A 11 11.43 0.88 -6.61
N LYS A 12 12.42 0.01 -6.76
CA LYS A 12 12.29 -1.19 -7.58
C LYS A 12 11.22 -2.14 -7.02
N THR A 13 11.20 -2.33 -5.71
CA THR A 13 10.21 -3.17 -5.03
C THR A 13 8.81 -2.59 -5.19
N GLY A 14 8.66 -1.27 -5.06
CA GLY A 14 7.38 -0.59 -5.25
C GLY A 14 6.83 -0.79 -6.65
N ARG A 15 7.68 -0.67 -7.67
CA ARG A 15 7.27 -0.89 -9.06
C ARG A 15 6.82 -2.34 -9.30
N ILE A 16 7.55 -3.31 -8.77
CA ILE A 16 7.21 -4.73 -8.90
C ILE A 16 5.82 -4.99 -8.30
N VAL A 17 5.54 -4.44 -7.13
CA VAL A 17 4.27 -4.62 -6.45
C VAL A 17 3.13 -3.98 -7.24
N GLU A 18 3.33 -2.77 -7.76
CA GLU A 18 2.33 -2.08 -8.58
C GLU A 18 2.07 -2.85 -9.89
N ASP A 19 3.10 -3.36 -10.52
CA ASP A 19 2.95 -4.16 -11.74
C ASP A 19 2.16 -5.44 -11.46
N ARG A 20 2.38 -6.08 -10.32
CA ARG A 20 1.62 -7.26 -9.92
C ARG A 20 0.15 -6.92 -9.69
N TRP A 21 -0.13 -5.81 -9.00
CA TRP A 21 -1.51 -5.36 -8.81
C TRP A 21 -2.20 -5.15 -10.16
N LYS A 22 -1.55 -4.45 -11.08
CA LYS A 22 -2.10 -4.18 -12.41
C LYS A 22 -2.30 -5.47 -13.22
N SER A 23 -1.44 -6.45 -13.03
CA SER A 23 -1.54 -7.75 -13.67
C SER A 23 -2.79 -8.51 -13.21
N ILE A 24 -3.09 -8.45 -11.91
CA ILE A 24 -4.25 -9.14 -11.33
C ILE A 24 -5.54 -8.36 -11.59
N TYR A 25 -5.46 -7.03 -11.53
CA TYR A 25 -6.60 -6.14 -11.74
C TYR A 25 -6.33 -5.19 -12.91
N PRO A 26 -6.37 -5.68 -14.15
CA PRO A 26 -6.03 -4.86 -15.32
C PRO A 26 -6.97 -3.67 -15.55
N GLU A 27 -8.17 -3.71 -14.99
CA GLU A 27 -9.11 -2.60 -15.04
C GLU A 27 -8.72 -1.43 -14.13
N SER A 28 -7.72 -1.60 -13.28
CA SER A 28 -7.23 -0.53 -12.40
C SER A 28 -6.60 0.58 -13.22
N ILE A 29 -6.79 1.82 -12.78
CA ILE A 29 -6.21 3.00 -13.40
C ILE A 29 -5.15 3.55 -12.47
N LYS A 30 -3.92 3.71 -12.94
CA LYS A 30 -2.83 4.28 -12.16
C LYS A 30 -3.17 5.73 -11.79
N SER A 31 -2.99 6.08 -10.53
CA SER A 31 -3.23 7.44 -10.03
C SER A 31 -2.23 8.43 -10.61
N SER A 32 -2.56 9.72 -10.50
CA SER A 32 -1.61 10.77 -10.81
C SER A 32 -0.49 10.77 -9.77
N ARG A 33 0.67 11.34 -10.15
CA ARG A 33 1.78 11.48 -9.21
C ARG A 33 1.38 12.30 -7.98
N LYS A 34 0.55 13.31 -8.18
CA LYS A 34 0.05 14.15 -7.11
C LYS A 34 -0.79 13.36 -6.11
N ASP A 35 -1.73 12.55 -6.60
CA ASP A 35 -2.57 11.72 -5.74
C ASP A 35 -1.75 10.67 -5.00
N ASP A 36 -0.76 10.09 -5.67
CA ASP A 36 0.14 9.13 -5.05
C ASP A 36 0.91 9.77 -3.88
N MET A 37 1.49 10.94 -4.10
CA MET A 37 2.32 11.60 -3.10
C MET A 37 1.52 12.24 -1.98
N GLU A 38 0.40 12.89 -2.29
CA GLU A 38 -0.36 13.67 -1.31
C GLU A 38 -1.44 12.87 -0.60
N LYS A 39 -2.06 11.92 -1.30
CA LYS A 39 -3.22 11.17 -0.80
C LYS A 39 -2.92 9.70 -0.51
N HIS A 40 -1.73 9.23 -0.82
CA HIS A 40 -1.36 7.82 -0.70
C HIS A 40 -2.31 6.92 -1.50
N ILE A 41 -2.63 7.33 -2.73
CA ILE A 41 -3.45 6.54 -3.65
C ILE A 41 -2.58 6.11 -4.83
N ASP A 42 -2.46 4.80 -5.03
CA ASP A 42 -1.69 4.25 -6.15
C ASP A 42 -2.57 3.95 -7.36
N PHE A 43 -3.78 3.43 -7.13
CA PHE A 43 -4.69 3.04 -8.20
C PHE A 43 -6.14 3.39 -7.87
N TYR A 44 -6.91 3.56 -8.94
CA TYR A 44 -8.37 3.63 -8.86
C TYR A 44 -8.95 2.40 -9.56
N ILE A 45 -9.94 1.79 -8.94
CA ILE A 45 -10.66 0.65 -9.51
C ILE A 45 -12.14 0.80 -9.18
N GLY A 46 -12.97 1.02 -10.22
CA GLY A 46 -14.38 1.34 -10.01
C GLY A 46 -14.51 2.61 -9.17
N ASN A 47 -15.28 2.56 -8.10
CA ASN A 47 -15.46 3.67 -7.16
C ASN A 47 -14.49 3.61 -5.97
N LYS A 48 -13.49 2.75 -6.05
CA LYS A 48 -12.52 2.53 -4.97
C LYS A 48 -11.17 3.13 -5.32
N SER A 49 -10.46 3.58 -4.31
CA SER A 49 -9.06 4.00 -4.43
C SER A 49 -8.21 3.09 -3.56
N VAL A 50 -7.01 2.74 -4.02
CA VAL A 50 -6.19 1.71 -3.40
C VAL A 50 -4.77 2.21 -3.20
N ASP A 51 -4.27 2.04 -1.97
CA ASP A 51 -2.87 2.19 -1.62
C ASP A 51 -2.25 0.79 -1.60
N VAL A 52 -1.31 0.52 -2.49
CA VAL A 52 -0.70 -0.79 -2.65
C VAL A 52 0.59 -0.85 -1.85
N LYS A 53 0.67 -1.79 -0.91
CA LYS A 53 1.84 -1.96 -0.05
C LYS A 53 2.58 -3.24 -0.41
N GLY A 54 3.85 -3.11 -0.74
CA GLY A 54 4.75 -4.25 -0.85
C GLY A 54 4.99 -4.81 0.51
N ASN A 55 4.59 -6.03 0.69
CA ASN A 55 4.93 -6.72 1.90
C ASN A 55 5.18 -8.17 1.63
N ASN A 56 5.81 -8.77 2.54
CA ASN A 56 6.45 -10.01 2.27
C ASN A 56 6.13 -11.09 3.28
N ALA A 57 5.61 -10.70 4.44
CA ALA A 57 5.31 -11.68 5.48
C ALA A 57 4.20 -11.14 6.40
N PRO A 58 3.33 -12.03 6.91
CA PRO A 58 2.22 -11.60 7.78
C PRO A 58 2.68 -10.82 9.01
N HIS A 59 3.82 -11.18 9.60
CA HIS A 59 4.34 -10.47 10.76
C HIS A 59 4.78 -9.04 10.45
N GLN A 60 5.21 -8.76 9.22
CA GLN A 60 5.60 -7.42 8.80
C GLN A 60 4.38 -6.51 8.68
N ILE A 61 3.27 -7.03 8.18
CA ILE A 61 2.01 -6.29 8.16
C ILE A 61 1.61 -5.92 9.58
N TRP A 62 1.71 -6.87 10.49
CA TRP A 62 1.38 -6.64 11.89
C TRP A 62 2.24 -5.54 12.50
N LEU A 63 3.54 -5.56 12.24
CA LEU A 63 4.47 -4.53 12.70
C LEU A 63 4.16 -3.17 12.11
N GLU A 64 3.82 -3.11 10.83
CA GLU A 64 3.43 -1.86 10.18
C GLU A 64 2.16 -1.27 10.81
N ILE A 65 1.17 -2.11 11.07
CA ILE A 65 -0.06 -1.69 11.74
C ILE A 65 0.24 -1.14 13.12
N LYS A 66 1.10 -1.84 13.88
CA LYS A 66 1.48 -1.44 15.22
C LYS A 66 2.26 -0.12 15.23
N ASN A 67 3.13 0.09 14.26
CA ASN A 67 3.98 1.28 14.19
C ASN A 67 3.24 2.53 13.74
N VAL A 68 2.07 2.39 13.14
CA VAL A 68 1.26 3.51 12.63
C VAL A 68 0.73 4.38 13.76
N ARG A 69 0.66 3.89 14.99
CA ARG A 69 0.06 4.62 16.11
C ARG A 69 0.68 5.99 16.39
N GLY A 70 1.95 6.17 16.09
CA GLY A 70 2.65 7.43 16.31
C GLY A 70 3.03 8.16 15.04
N ASP A 71 2.67 7.64 13.88
CA ASP A 71 3.13 8.17 12.61
C ASP A 71 1.93 8.55 11.73
N LYS A 72 2.08 9.65 11.00
CA LYS A 72 1.08 10.13 10.04
C LYS A 72 1.33 9.50 8.67
N GLY A 73 1.47 8.18 8.61
CA GLY A 73 1.74 7.49 7.38
C GLY A 73 0.48 7.17 6.57
N TRP A 74 0.56 6.08 5.85
CA TRP A 74 -0.47 5.64 4.91
C TRP A 74 -1.87 5.48 5.52
N ILE A 75 -1.98 5.20 6.82
CA ILE A 75 -3.28 5.03 7.48
C ILE A 75 -4.08 6.34 7.47
N TYR A 76 -3.41 7.48 7.39
CA TYR A 76 -4.02 8.79 7.32
C TYR A 76 -4.14 9.32 5.90
N GLY A 77 -3.86 8.50 4.91
CA GLY A 77 -4.09 8.82 3.51
C GLY A 77 -5.57 8.85 3.17
N GLU A 78 -5.89 9.04 1.90
CA GLU A 78 -7.26 9.18 1.43
C GLU A 78 -7.76 7.96 0.64
N ALA A 79 -6.94 6.92 0.47
CA ALA A 79 -7.37 5.70 -0.20
C ALA A 79 -8.52 5.03 0.57
N THR A 80 -9.48 4.51 -0.15
CA THR A 80 -10.58 3.76 0.49
C THR A 80 -10.10 2.40 0.98
N HIS A 81 -9.11 1.83 0.29
CA HIS A 81 -8.60 0.48 0.57
C HIS A 81 -7.08 0.47 0.59
N ILE A 82 -6.52 -0.46 1.34
CA ILE A 82 -5.10 -0.74 1.34
C ILE A 82 -4.93 -2.20 0.94
N ALA A 83 -4.06 -2.44 -0.05
CA ALA A 83 -3.79 -3.78 -0.57
C ALA A 83 -2.37 -4.19 -0.20
N PHE A 84 -2.25 -5.24 0.60
CA PHE A 84 -0.96 -5.80 1.01
C PHE A 84 -0.61 -6.97 0.10
N ASP A 85 0.57 -6.92 -0.51
CA ASP A 85 1.05 -7.97 -1.38
C ASP A 85 1.51 -9.18 -0.57
N PHE A 86 0.97 -10.34 -0.91
CA PHE A 86 1.40 -11.63 -0.37
C PHE A 86 1.89 -12.50 -1.52
N PRO A 87 3.16 -12.39 -1.91
CA PRO A 87 3.69 -13.16 -3.04
C PRO A 87 3.49 -14.66 -2.91
N GLU A 88 3.61 -15.20 -1.69
CA GLU A 88 3.46 -16.64 -1.44
C GLU A 88 2.03 -17.10 -1.71
N MET A 89 1.05 -16.25 -1.52
CA MET A 89 -0.35 -16.56 -1.79
C MET A 89 -0.77 -16.17 -3.20
N ARG A 90 0.14 -15.58 -3.97
CA ARG A 90 -0.09 -15.07 -5.33
C ARG A 90 -1.25 -14.09 -5.41
N GLY A 91 -1.40 -13.27 -4.39
CA GLY A 91 -2.48 -12.31 -4.34
C GLY A 91 -2.25 -11.20 -3.34
N PHE A 92 -3.30 -10.42 -3.14
CA PHE A 92 -3.29 -9.31 -2.21
C PHE A 92 -4.35 -9.50 -1.14
N VAL A 93 -4.04 -9.07 0.07
CA VAL A 93 -5.05 -8.90 1.11
C VAL A 93 -5.48 -7.44 1.07
N VAL A 94 -6.75 -7.20 0.79
CA VAL A 94 -7.30 -5.85 0.64
C VAL A 94 -8.17 -5.53 1.82
N LEU A 95 -7.85 -4.43 2.52
CA LEU A 95 -8.56 -4.00 3.71
C LEU A 95 -9.12 -2.59 3.50
N GLU A 96 -10.29 -2.32 4.07
CA GLU A 96 -10.84 -0.97 4.09
C GLU A 96 -10.02 -0.11 5.06
N ARG A 97 -9.47 1.01 4.57
CA ARG A 97 -8.58 1.85 5.36
C ARG A 97 -9.26 2.41 6.61
N GLU A 98 -10.49 2.88 6.50
CA GLU A 98 -11.21 3.44 7.65
C GLU A 98 -11.46 2.40 8.75
N LYS A 99 -11.78 1.18 8.38
CA LYS A 99 -11.97 0.10 9.35
C LYS A 99 -10.67 -0.26 10.04
N LEU A 100 -9.58 -0.28 9.30
CA LEU A 100 -8.25 -0.56 9.86
C LEU A 100 -7.83 0.56 10.82
N LYS A 101 -8.10 1.80 10.46
CA LYS A 101 -7.82 2.96 11.30
C LYS A 101 -8.60 2.89 12.61
N ASP A 102 -9.87 2.54 12.56
CA ASP A 102 -10.71 2.38 13.76
C ASP A 102 -10.18 1.25 14.65
N TYR A 103 -9.76 0.16 14.07
CA TYR A 103 -9.17 -0.95 14.81
C TYR A 103 -7.88 -0.53 15.52
N ILE A 104 -7.03 0.23 14.86
CA ILE A 104 -5.76 0.71 15.44
C ILE A 104 -6.03 1.69 16.57
N ALA A 105 -7.06 2.52 16.47
CA ALA A 105 -7.42 3.52 17.46
C ALA A 105 -8.09 2.94 18.69
N ALA A 106 -8.60 1.72 18.60
CA ALA A 106 -9.32 1.07 19.69
C ALA A 106 -8.44 0.71 20.90
#